data_a9a8055bcefcd3f846b4aff425830ad0
#
_entry.id   a9a8055bcefcd3f846b4aff425830ad0
#
_cell.length_a   1.000
_cell.length_b   1.000
_cell.length_c   1.000
_cell.angle_alpha   90.00
_cell.angle_beta   90.00
_cell.angle_gamma   90.00
#
_symmetry.space_group_name_H-M   'P 1'
#
loop_
_entity.id
_entity.type
_entity.pdbx_description
1 polymer ?
#
loop_
_entity_poly.entity_id
_entity_poly.type
_entity_poly.pdbx_seq_one_letter_code
_entity_poly.pdbx_strand_id
1 'polypeptide(L)'
;SPCIVDIKIGKNQDKTAFSKSSIAYEIAGMRLWDPDFHQFQDVEAEELSLERFFRLGTSQTIVRLDVLRQLIPLLKSKLKLFKSSANNVDFFGSSLLIAYDAESKVAKPRVMLIDFEEYSILRTATRLKNREDQCIESLSSIIAVIEKAATNLVGQLLEGMLVTYRSIEAKSTDLNDSTDEAINKQLEILKSV
;
A
#
# COMPACT_ATOMS: atom_id res chain seq x y z
N SER A 1 6.12 -5.67 15.54
CA SER A 1 5.35 -4.40 15.44
C SER A 1 4.62 -4.33 14.10
N PRO A 2 3.54 -5.13 13.93
CA PRO A 2 2.85 -5.22 12.64
C PRO A 2 2.04 -3.95 12.34
N CYS A 3 2.27 -3.35 11.17
CA CYS A 3 1.34 -2.44 10.54
C CYS A 3 0.34 -3.26 9.72
N ILE A 4 -0.94 -2.92 9.80
CA ILE A 4 -2.02 -3.70 9.18
C ILE A 4 -3.00 -2.74 8.52
N VAL A 5 -3.45 -3.09 7.30
CA VAL A 5 -4.57 -2.44 6.63
C VAL A 5 -5.57 -3.49 6.15
N ASP A 6 -6.84 -3.24 6.41
CA ASP A 6 -7.99 -4.02 5.94
C ASP A 6 -8.65 -3.27 4.78
N ILE A 7 -8.71 -3.91 3.61
CA ILE A 7 -9.27 -3.32 2.40
C ILE A 7 -10.41 -4.20 1.91
N LYS A 8 -11.62 -3.70 1.97
CA LYS A 8 -12.79 -4.39 1.40
C LYS A 8 -12.70 -4.44 -0.12
N ILE A 9 -12.86 -5.66 -0.66
CA ILE A 9 -12.84 -5.94 -2.09
C ILE A 9 -14.13 -6.64 -2.50
N GLY A 10 -14.57 -6.41 -3.74
CA GLY A 10 -15.87 -6.89 -4.20
C GLY A 10 -17.03 -6.05 -3.67
N LYS A 11 -18.12 -5.96 -4.44
CA LYS A 11 -19.31 -5.19 -4.05
C LYS A 11 -20.20 -6.03 -3.14
N ASN A 12 -20.62 -5.47 -2.02
CA ASN A 12 -21.69 -6.01 -1.22
C ASN A 12 -23.03 -5.78 -1.95
N GLN A 13 -23.89 -6.80 -2.09
CA GLN A 13 -25.14 -6.72 -2.87
C GLN A 13 -26.12 -5.68 -2.34
N ASP A 14 -26.07 -5.37 -1.04
CA ASP A 14 -27.10 -4.60 -0.35
C ASP A 14 -26.74 -3.15 -0.08
N LYS A 15 -25.60 -2.63 -0.53
CA LYS A 15 -25.16 -1.30 -0.12
C LYS A 15 -25.09 -0.30 -1.24
N THR A 16 -26.10 0.51 -1.28
CA THR A 16 -26.20 1.82 -1.92
C THR A 16 -25.04 2.79 -1.62
N ALA A 17 -24.22 2.53 -0.60
CA ALA A 17 -23.08 3.37 -0.21
C ALA A 17 -21.91 3.32 -1.23
N PHE A 18 -21.62 2.14 -1.81
CA PHE A 18 -20.61 2.00 -2.86
C PHE A 18 -21.01 2.58 -4.21
N SER A 19 -22.31 2.82 -4.44
CA SER A 19 -22.80 3.29 -5.74
C SER A 19 -22.42 4.74 -6.05
N LYS A 20 -21.87 5.49 -5.10
CA LYS A 20 -21.52 6.91 -5.28
C LYS A 20 -20.02 7.17 -5.46
N SER A 21 -19.14 6.21 -5.19
CA SER A 21 -17.72 6.37 -5.44
C SER A 21 -17.28 5.53 -6.63
N SER A 22 -16.54 6.14 -7.54
CA SER A 22 -15.85 5.44 -8.64
C SER A 22 -14.70 4.53 -8.16
N ILE A 23 -14.62 4.27 -6.86
CA ILE A 23 -13.54 3.52 -6.23
C ILE A 23 -13.97 2.07 -6.10
N ALA A 24 -13.18 1.17 -6.66
CA ALA A 24 -13.46 -0.27 -6.68
C ALA A 24 -13.17 -0.99 -5.35
N TYR A 25 -12.69 -0.29 -4.31
CA TYR A 25 -12.37 -0.83 -3.00
C TYR A 25 -12.63 0.21 -1.90
N GLU A 26 -12.64 -0.22 -0.63
CA GLU A 26 -12.77 0.63 0.55
C GLU A 26 -11.73 0.21 1.59
N ILE A 27 -11.06 1.18 2.23
CA ILE A 27 -10.21 0.89 3.38
C ILE A 27 -11.11 0.85 4.62
N ALA A 28 -11.30 -0.36 5.16
CA ALA A 28 -12.18 -0.60 6.31
C ALA A 28 -11.51 -0.22 7.64
N GLY A 29 -10.19 -0.30 7.70
CA GLY A 29 -9.43 0.07 8.87
C GLY A 29 -7.92 -0.02 8.63
N MET A 30 -7.18 0.70 9.46
CA MET A 30 -5.73 0.72 9.40
C MET A 30 -5.15 0.89 10.80
N ARG A 31 -4.17 0.07 11.13
CA ARG A 31 -3.39 0.17 12.37
C ARG A 31 -1.91 0.25 12.03
N LEU A 32 -1.26 1.27 12.54
CA LEU A 32 0.16 1.53 12.32
C LEU A 32 0.94 1.44 13.62
N TRP A 33 2.19 1.05 13.50
CA TRP A 33 3.16 1.16 14.60
C TRP A 33 3.75 2.57 14.61
N ASP A 34 3.73 3.20 15.78
CA ASP A 34 4.42 4.47 16.01
C ASP A 34 5.77 4.18 16.68
N PRO A 35 6.89 4.35 15.97
CA PRO A 35 8.22 4.11 16.53
C PRO A 35 8.64 5.16 17.57
N ASP A 36 8.05 6.36 17.55
CA ASP A 36 8.39 7.45 18.46
C ASP A 36 7.82 7.19 19.86
N PHE A 37 6.63 6.61 19.93
CA PHE A 37 5.93 6.29 21.17
C PHE A 37 5.91 4.79 21.52
N HIS A 38 6.48 3.92 20.67
CA HIS A 38 6.47 2.46 20.84
C HIS A 38 5.07 1.88 21.08
N GLN A 39 4.09 2.35 20.34
CA GLN A 39 2.69 1.92 20.45
C GLN A 39 1.98 1.80 19.12
N PHE A 40 0.87 1.07 19.12
CA PHE A 40 -0.03 1.02 17.97
C PHE A 40 -0.98 2.21 17.96
N GLN A 41 -1.26 2.73 16.78
CA GLN A 41 -2.25 3.76 16.52
C GLN A 41 -3.23 3.26 15.48
N ASP A 42 -4.52 3.32 15.78
CA ASP A 42 -5.57 3.20 14.78
C ASP A 42 -5.66 4.52 14.02
N VAL A 43 -5.68 4.43 12.70
CA VAL A 43 -5.75 5.61 11.83
C VAL A 43 -7.19 6.05 11.70
N GLU A 44 -7.45 7.33 11.94
CA GLU A 44 -8.78 7.91 11.83
C GLU A 44 -9.31 7.85 10.40
N ALA A 45 -10.64 7.81 10.26
CA ALA A 45 -11.31 7.58 8.98
C ALA A 45 -10.92 8.61 7.90
N GLU A 46 -10.69 9.86 8.29
CA GLU A 46 -10.32 10.97 7.41
C GLU A 46 -8.89 10.86 6.88
N GLU A 47 -8.04 10.12 7.58
CA GLU A 47 -6.62 9.92 7.23
C GLU A 47 -6.38 8.59 6.48
N LEU A 48 -7.41 7.76 6.32
CA LEU A 48 -7.27 6.45 5.67
C LEU A 48 -6.85 6.60 4.21
N SER A 49 -5.63 6.25 3.91
CA SER A 49 -5.12 6.18 2.55
C SER A 49 -4.02 5.12 2.41
N LEU A 50 -3.87 4.55 1.22
CA LEU A 50 -2.78 3.60 0.99
C LEU A 50 -1.40 4.28 1.08
N GLU A 51 -1.29 5.57 0.82
CA GLU A 51 -0.05 6.31 1.03
C GLU A 51 0.29 6.43 2.52
N ARG A 52 -0.72 6.70 3.38
CA ARG A 52 -0.56 6.75 4.83
C ARG A 52 -0.03 5.44 5.40
N PHE A 53 -0.46 4.30 4.82
CA PHE A 53 -0.01 2.97 5.25
C PHE A 53 1.50 2.77 5.16
N PHE A 54 2.18 3.45 4.24
CA PHE A 54 3.62 3.34 4.06
C PHE A 54 4.43 4.43 4.79
N ARG A 55 3.76 5.24 5.62
CA ARG A 55 4.40 6.28 6.45
C ARG A 55 4.26 5.93 7.92
N LEU A 56 5.40 5.89 8.63
CA LEU A 56 5.44 5.62 10.05
C LEU A 56 5.74 6.88 10.86
N GLY A 57 5.40 6.82 12.15
CA GLY A 57 5.57 7.89 13.12
C GLY A 57 4.48 8.96 13.03
N THR A 58 4.31 9.70 14.11
CA THR A 58 3.34 10.80 14.19
C THR A 58 3.63 11.89 13.16
N SER A 59 4.92 12.16 12.90
CA SER A 59 5.35 13.10 11.87
C SER A 59 5.25 12.59 10.44
N GLN A 60 4.93 11.31 10.24
CA GLN A 60 4.83 10.63 8.94
C GLN A 60 6.11 10.73 8.07
N THR A 61 7.26 10.91 8.72
CA THR A 61 8.54 11.15 8.02
C THR A 61 9.23 9.88 7.57
N ILE A 62 8.95 8.76 8.23
CA ILE A 62 9.57 7.46 7.89
C ILE A 62 8.78 6.79 6.79
N VAL A 63 9.33 6.73 5.58
CA VAL A 63 8.71 6.09 4.41
C VAL A 63 9.27 4.69 4.20
N ARG A 64 8.38 3.70 4.10
CA ARG A 64 8.73 2.28 3.94
C ARG A 64 8.75 1.86 2.47
N LEU A 65 9.71 2.37 1.72
CA LEU A 65 9.92 1.99 0.31
C LEU A 65 10.28 0.51 0.15
N ASP A 66 10.97 -0.06 1.12
CA ASP A 66 11.31 -1.49 1.19
C ASP A 66 10.07 -2.39 1.19
N VAL A 67 8.98 -1.94 1.87
CA VAL A 67 7.68 -2.61 1.85
C VAL A 67 7.05 -2.54 0.46
N LEU A 68 7.00 -1.34 -0.14
CA LEU A 68 6.42 -1.12 -1.46
C LEU A 68 7.09 -1.98 -2.53
N ARG A 69 8.42 -2.04 -2.52
CA ARG A 69 9.20 -2.84 -3.47
C ARG A 69 8.83 -4.32 -3.45
N GLN A 70 8.51 -4.87 -2.28
CA GLN A 70 8.13 -6.28 -2.15
C GLN A 70 6.63 -6.51 -2.32
N LEU A 71 5.80 -5.55 -1.91
CA LEU A 71 4.35 -5.67 -1.92
C LEU A 71 3.79 -5.64 -3.35
N ILE A 72 4.27 -4.73 -4.21
CA ILE A 72 3.76 -4.59 -5.58
C ILE A 72 3.86 -5.91 -6.38
N PRO A 73 5.01 -6.59 -6.48
CA PRO A 73 5.10 -7.86 -7.17
C PRO A 73 4.27 -8.96 -6.50
N LEU A 74 4.13 -8.95 -5.17
CA LEU A 74 3.29 -9.89 -4.44
C LEU A 74 1.81 -9.72 -4.82
N LEU A 75 1.29 -8.50 -4.86
CA LEU A 75 -0.07 -8.19 -5.28
C LEU A 75 -0.31 -8.56 -6.76
N LYS A 76 0.64 -8.25 -7.64
CA LYS A 76 0.57 -8.66 -9.07
C LYS A 76 0.52 -10.18 -9.23
N SER A 77 1.29 -10.91 -8.43
CA SER A 77 1.25 -12.38 -8.40
C SER A 77 -0.11 -12.90 -7.94
N LYS A 78 -0.69 -12.30 -6.89
CA LYS A 78 -2.04 -12.63 -6.42
C LYS A 78 -3.09 -12.35 -7.47
N LEU A 79 -3.04 -11.19 -8.13
CA LEU A 79 -3.94 -10.84 -9.23
C LEU A 79 -3.86 -11.85 -10.37
N LYS A 80 -2.66 -12.30 -10.73
CA LYS A 80 -2.47 -13.35 -11.75
C LYS A 80 -3.12 -14.67 -11.35
N LEU A 81 -2.98 -15.07 -10.08
CA LEU A 81 -3.64 -16.25 -9.55
C LEU A 81 -5.17 -16.11 -9.58
N PHE A 82 -5.70 -14.97 -9.17
CA PHE A 82 -7.14 -14.70 -9.28
C PHE A 82 -7.62 -14.83 -10.73
N LYS A 83 -6.97 -14.19 -11.68
CA LYS A 83 -7.32 -14.28 -13.10
C LYS A 83 -7.28 -15.71 -13.65
N SER A 84 -6.38 -16.56 -13.15
CA SER A 84 -6.24 -17.94 -13.60
C SER A 84 -7.19 -18.90 -12.89
N SER A 85 -7.64 -18.57 -11.66
CA SER A 85 -8.45 -19.43 -10.80
C SER A 85 -9.93 -19.03 -10.77
N ALA A 86 -10.29 -17.94 -11.43
CA ALA A 86 -11.60 -17.28 -11.37
C ALA A 86 -12.76 -18.10 -11.94
N ASN A 87 -12.70 -19.39 -11.78
CA ASN A 87 -13.58 -20.23 -12.57
C ASN A 87 -14.95 -20.49 -11.97
N ASN A 88 -15.25 -20.21 -10.69
CA ASN A 88 -16.57 -20.57 -10.17
C ASN A 88 -16.95 -20.02 -8.79
N VAL A 89 -16.18 -19.14 -8.20
CA VAL A 89 -16.48 -18.64 -6.84
C VAL A 89 -16.54 -17.11 -6.84
N ASP A 90 -17.63 -16.59 -6.33
CA ASP A 90 -17.81 -15.16 -6.12
C ASP A 90 -17.61 -14.84 -4.63
N PHE A 91 -16.74 -13.90 -4.33
CA PHE A 91 -16.45 -13.46 -2.98
C PHE A 91 -17.14 -12.12 -2.72
N PHE A 92 -18.12 -12.11 -1.80
CA PHE A 92 -18.82 -10.91 -1.40
C PHE A 92 -18.26 -10.39 -0.09
N GLY A 93 -18.02 -9.08 -0.03
CA GLY A 93 -17.60 -8.45 1.21
C GLY A 93 -16.27 -8.94 1.78
N SER A 94 -15.52 -9.74 1.00
CA SER A 94 -14.20 -10.21 1.41
C SER A 94 -13.24 -9.06 1.59
N SER A 95 -12.23 -9.28 2.43
CA SER A 95 -11.19 -8.29 2.70
C SER A 95 -9.83 -8.77 2.22
N LEU A 96 -9.06 -7.83 1.70
CA LEU A 96 -7.63 -7.97 1.49
C LEU A 96 -6.89 -7.40 2.70
N LEU A 97 -6.31 -8.25 3.52
CA LEU A 97 -5.48 -7.84 4.64
C LEU A 97 -4.03 -7.75 4.19
N ILE A 98 -3.45 -6.56 4.33
CA ILE A 98 -2.02 -6.33 4.07
C ILE A 98 -1.36 -6.03 5.40
N ALA A 99 -0.24 -6.70 5.68
CA ALA A 99 0.52 -6.49 6.89
C ALA A 99 2.03 -6.50 6.62
N TYR A 100 2.78 -5.71 7.40
CA TYR A 100 4.23 -5.75 7.43
C TYR A 100 4.75 -5.43 8.84
N ASP A 101 5.98 -5.81 9.14
CA ASP A 101 6.63 -5.47 10.41
C ASP A 101 7.36 -4.12 10.28
N ALA A 102 6.94 -3.14 11.09
CA ALA A 102 7.47 -1.79 11.08
C ALA A 102 8.94 -1.72 11.55
N GLU A 103 9.33 -2.57 12.49
CA GLU A 103 10.67 -2.56 13.09
C GLU A 103 11.67 -3.45 12.33
N SER A 104 11.18 -4.32 11.46
CA SER A 104 12.05 -5.15 10.65
C SER A 104 12.86 -4.32 9.65
N LYS A 105 14.18 -4.52 9.63
CA LYS A 105 15.09 -3.91 8.66
C LYS A 105 14.83 -4.41 7.23
N VAL A 106 14.28 -5.61 7.11
CA VAL A 106 13.90 -6.22 5.84
C VAL A 106 12.41 -6.53 5.93
N ALA A 107 11.60 -5.67 5.37
CA ALA A 107 10.17 -5.89 5.35
C ALA A 107 9.84 -7.18 4.61
N LYS A 108 8.92 -7.95 5.20
CA LYS A 108 8.30 -9.11 4.56
C LYS A 108 6.80 -8.90 4.57
N PRO A 109 6.26 -8.12 3.63
CA PRO A 109 4.83 -7.87 3.59
C PRO A 109 4.08 -9.18 3.35
N ARG A 110 2.93 -9.31 4.00
CA ARG A 110 1.99 -10.41 3.81
C ARG A 110 0.70 -9.87 3.24
N VAL A 111 0.12 -10.63 2.34
CA VAL A 111 -1.17 -10.33 1.74
C VAL A 111 -2.05 -11.56 1.91
N MET A 112 -3.15 -11.39 2.63
CA MET A 112 -4.12 -12.45 2.91
C MET A 112 -5.50 -12.00 2.45
N LEU A 113 -6.28 -12.94 1.94
CA LEU A 113 -7.70 -12.77 1.73
C LEU A 113 -8.41 -13.32 2.97
N ILE A 114 -9.32 -12.56 3.52
CA ILE A 114 -10.08 -12.91 4.72
C ILE A 114 -11.57 -12.61 4.52
N ASP A 115 -12.41 -12.96 5.49
CA ASP A 115 -13.85 -12.72 5.48
C ASP A 115 -14.56 -13.43 4.30
N PHE A 116 -14.39 -14.76 4.22
CA PHE A 116 -15.04 -15.58 3.20
C PHE A 116 -16.46 -16.01 3.59
N GLU A 117 -17.10 -15.37 4.54
CA GLU A 117 -18.39 -15.81 5.07
C GLU A 117 -19.50 -15.75 4.03
N GLU A 118 -19.40 -14.84 3.08
CA GLU A 118 -20.33 -14.72 1.97
C GLU A 118 -19.67 -15.15 0.66
N TYR A 119 -19.82 -16.41 0.28
CA TYR A 119 -19.44 -16.86 -1.05
C TYR A 119 -20.62 -17.52 -1.75
N SER A 120 -20.70 -17.38 -3.04
CA SER A 120 -21.64 -18.14 -3.86
C SER A 120 -20.92 -18.93 -4.93
N ILE A 121 -21.31 -20.20 -5.06
CA ILE A 121 -20.88 -21.02 -6.20
C ILE A 121 -21.76 -20.62 -7.39
N LEU A 122 -21.16 -20.01 -8.38
CA LEU A 122 -21.88 -19.51 -9.55
C LEU A 122 -22.25 -20.69 -10.47
N ARG A 123 -23.53 -20.96 -10.56
CA ARG A 123 -24.06 -22.05 -11.39
C ARG A 123 -24.43 -21.65 -12.82
N THR A 124 -24.38 -20.37 -13.18
CA THR A 124 -24.77 -19.89 -14.51
C THR A 124 -23.75 -18.91 -15.09
N ALA A 125 -23.34 -19.17 -16.33
CA ALA A 125 -22.30 -18.43 -17.05
C ALA A 125 -22.55 -16.90 -17.17
N THR A 126 -23.80 -16.45 -17.16
CA THR A 126 -24.14 -15.02 -17.31
C THR A 126 -23.92 -14.22 -16.02
N ARG A 127 -24.04 -14.84 -14.84
CA ARG A 127 -23.73 -14.19 -13.56
C ARG A 127 -22.23 -14.18 -13.26
N LEU A 128 -21.48 -15.16 -13.76
CA LEU A 128 -20.03 -15.28 -13.64
C LEU A 128 -19.32 -14.03 -14.16
N LYS A 129 -19.64 -13.60 -15.38
CA LYS A 129 -18.87 -12.58 -16.10
C LYS A 129 -18.86 -11.22 -15.40
N ASN A 130 -19.95 -10.84 -14.75
CA ASN A 130 -20.09 -9.51 -14.15
C ASN A 130 -19.57 -9.39 -12.71
N ARG A 131 -19.22 -10.51 -12.04
CA ARG A 131 -18.83 -10.54 -10.62
C ARG A 131 -17.39 -10.94 -10.39
N GLU A 132 -16.87 -11.87 -11.19
CA GLU A 132 -15.44 -12.18 -11.22
C GLU A 132 -14.61 -10.94 -11.52
N ASP A 133 -15.15 -10.06 -12.40
CA ASP A 133 -14.52 -8.81 -12.75
C ASP A 133 -14.37 -7.85 -11.55
N GLN A 134 -15.21 -7.94 -10.52
CA GLN A 134 -15.18 -6.98 -9.40
C GLN A 134 -13.99 -7.16 -8.46
N CYS A 135 -13.67 -8.40 -8.07
CA CYS A 135 -12.47 -8.65 -7.25
C CYS A 135 -11.19 -8.36 -8.04
N ILE A 136 -11.18 -8.70 -9.33
CA ILE A 136 -10.09 -8.42 -10.26
C ILE A 136 -9.94 -6.90 -10.45
N GLU A 137 -11.05 -6.18 -10.60
CA GLU A 137 -11.09 -4.72 -10.71
C GLU A 137 -10.60 -4.07 -9.43
N SER A 138 -11.08 -4.52 -8.25
CA SER A 138 -10.64 -4.03 -6.94
C SER A 138 -9.14 -4.22 -6.76
N LEU A 139 -8.61 -5.43 -7.00
CA LEU A 139 -7.19 -5.72 -6.90
C LEU A 139 -6.36 -4.91 -7.90
N SER A 140 -6.83 -4.74 -9.12
CA SER A 140 -6.15 -3.94 -10.14
C SER A 140 -6.09 -2.47 -9.74
N SER A 141 -7.19 -1.93 -9.19
CA SER A 141 -7.26 -0.56 -8.68
C SER A 141 -6.35 -0.35 -7.46
N ILE A 142 -6.32 -1.30 -6.52
CA ILE A 142 -5.42 -1.25 -5.36
C ILE A 142 -3.95 -1.21 -5.83
N ILE A 143 -3.58 -2.08 -6.77
CA ILE A 143 -2.21 -2.10 -7.33
C ILE A 143 -1.88 -0.75 -7.97
N ALA A 144 -2.75 -0.20 -8.80
CA ALA A 144 -2.53 1.08 -9.47
C ALA A 144 -2.35 2.24 -8.47
N VAL A 145 -3.15 2.25 -7.39
CA VAL A 145 -3.04 3.28 -6.34
C VAL A 145 -1.75 3.11 -5.54
N ILE A 146 -1.35 1.89 -5.22
CA ILE A 146 -0.07 1.62 -4.53
C ILE A 146 1.12 2.02 -5.41
N GLU A 147 1.10 1.73 -6.71
CA GLU A 147 2.14 2.15 -7.66
C GLU A 147 2.23 3.68 -7.77
N LYS A 148 1.08 4.36 -7.80
CA LYS A 148 1.02 5.82 -7.77
C LYS A 148 1.57 6.37 -6.45
N ALA A 149 1.19 5.80 -5.31
CA ALA A 149 1.71 6.17 -4.00
C ALA A 149 3.24 5.98 -3.95
N ALA A 150 3.77 4.88 -4.47
CA ALA A 150 5.21 4.64 -4.55
C ALA A 150 5.92 5.74 -5.35
N THR A 151 5.38 6.10 -6.52
CA THR A 151 5.93 7.17 -7.36
C THR A 151 5.93 8.52 -6.64
N ASN A 152 4.83 8.86 -5.97
CA ASN A 152 4.70 10.10 -5.19
C ASN A 152 5.72 10.15 -4.05
N LEU A 153 5.84 9.06 -3.29
CA LEU A 153 6.75 8.97 -2.14
C LEU A 153 8.21 9.09 -2.55
N VAL A 154 8.59 8.45 -3.66
CA VAL A 154 9.93 8.59 -4.25
C VAL A 154 10.17 10.04 -4.69
N GLY A 155 9.21 10.66 -5.38
CA GLY A 155 9.29 12.07 -5.80
C GLY A 155 9.51 13.01 -4.62
N GLN A 156 8.74 12.87 -3.55
CA GLN A 156 8.86 13.69 -2.33
C GLN A 156 10.23 13.51 -1.64
N LEU A 157 10.74 12.28 -1.59
CA LEU A 157 12.07 12.01 -1.05
C LEU A 157 13.17 12.69 -1.88
N LEU A 158 13.08 12.60 -3.21
CA LEU A 158 14.02 13.28 -4.11
C LEU A 158 14.00 14.79 -3.94
N GLU A 159 12.82 15.40 -3.85
CA GLU A 159 12.67 16.84 -3.60
C GLU A 159 13.28 17.24 -2.26
N GLY A 160 13.01 16.48 -1.19
CA GLY A 160 13.60 16.71 0.13
C GLY A 160 15.13 16.65 0.10
N MET A 161 15.69 15.67 -0.62
CA MET A 161 17.15 15.55 -0.81
C MET A 161 17.73 16.74 -1.57
N LEU A 162 17.08 17.20 -2.64
CA LEU A 162 17.52 18.34 -3.42
C LEU A 162 17.51 19.64 -2.60
N VAL A 163 16.50 19.84 -1.76
CA VAL A 163 16.42 20.99 -0.85
C VAL A 163 17.55 20.94 0.16
N THR A 164 17.80 19.77 0.75
CA THR A 164 18.90 19.56 1.70
C THR A 164 20.26 19.83 1.04
N TYR A 165 20.48 19.27 -0.16
CA TYR A 165 21.70 19.49 -0.93
C TYR A 165 21.95 20.97 -1.19
N ARG A 166 20.96 21.70 -1.72
CA ARG A 166 21.07 23.16 -1.96
C ARG A 166 21.34 23.95 -0.70
N SER A 167 20.77 23.55 0.43
CA SER A 167 21.02 24.17 1.74
C SER A 167 22.45 23.95 2.23
N ILE A 168 23.02 22.76 1.97
CA ILE A 168 24.41 22.44 2.30
C ILE A 168 25.35 23.19 1.39
N GLU A 169 25.09 23.18 0.08
CA GLU A 169 25.89 23.91 -0.92
C GLU A 169 25.93 25.42 -0.62
N ALA A 170 24.79 26.00 -0.23
CA ALA A 170 24.72 27.41 0.19
C ALA A 170 25.51 27.71 1.48
N LYS A 171 25.72 26.69 2.35
CA LYS A 171 26.50 26.84 3.59
C LYS A 171 27.97 26.44 3.44
N SER A 172 28.31 25.68 2.39
CA SER A 172 29.62 25.05 2.22
C SER A 172 30.55 25.83 1.29
N THR A 173 30.67 27.10 1.48
CA THR A 173 31.89 27.79 1.05
C THR A 173 33.13 27.29 1.80
N ASP A 174 32.97 26.50 2.86
CA ASP A 174 34.07 26.09 3.75
C ASP A 174 34.25 24.60 4.11
N LEU A 175 33.46 23.65 3.56
CA LEU A 175 33.58 22.21 3.97
C LEU A 175 33.29 21.22 2.83
N ASN A 176 34.34 20.77 2.15
CA ASN A 176 34.22 19.98 0.91
C ASN A 176 34.14 18.43 1.01
N ASP A 177 34.46 17.76 2.13
CA ASP A 177 34.71 16.31 2.05
C ASP A 177 33.64 15.37 2.66
N SER A 178 32.80 15.79 3.58
CA SER A 178 31.87 14.85 4.25
C SER A 178 30.48 14.76 3.59
N THR A 179 30.20 15.64 2.66
CA THR A 179 28.85 15.80 2.06
C THR A 179 28.60 14.80 0.93
N ASP A 180 29.63 14.48 0.17
CA ASP A 180 29.53 13.59 -1.00
C ASP A 180 29.24 12.12 -0.60
N GLU A 181 29.75 11.68 0.54
CA GLU A 181 29.52 10.33 1.03
C GLU A 181 28.08 10.12 1.49
N ALA A 182 27.48 11.11 2.17
CA ALA A 182 26.09 11.05 2.62
C ALA A 182 25.10 11.06 1.43
N ILE A 183 25.37 11.85 0.41
CA ILE A 183 24.56 11.92 -0.82
C ILE A 183 24.65 10.63 -1.61
N ASN A 184 25.84 10.09 -1.79
CA ASN A 184 26.04 8.83 -2.52
C ASN A 184 25.34 7.66 -1.84
N LYS A 185 25.36 7.58 -0.51
CA LYS A 185 24.64 6.56 0.25
C LYS A 185 23.11 6.63 0.07
N GLN A 186 22.55 7.84 0.02
CA GLN A 186 21.11 8.03 -0.21
C GLN A 186 20.72 7.75 -1.67
N LEU A 187 21.54 8.10 -2.64
CA LEU A 187 21.34 7.78 -4.04
C LEU A 187 21.36 6.26 -4.31
N GLU A 188 22.19 5.51 -3.63
CA GLU A 188 22.20 4.04 -3.71
C GLU A 188 20.89 3.43 -3.19
N ILE A 189 20.33 3.98 -2.09
CA ILE A 189 19.01 3.55 -1.58
C ILE A 189 17.93 3.79 -2.63
N LEU A 190 17.91 4.95 -3.28
CA LEU A 190 16.92 5.30 -4.29
C LEU A 190 17.04 4.47 -5.57
N LYS A 191 18.24 4.14 -6.02
CA LYS A 191 18.47 3.24 -7.17
C LYS A 191 18.00 1.82 -6.91
N SER A 192 17.85 1.43 -5.65
CA SER A 192 17.41 0.09 -5.24
C SER A 192 15.88 -0.07 -5.19
N VAL A 193 15.10 1.00 -5.40
CA VAL A 193 13.62 1.04 -5.46
C VAL A 193 13.15 0.97 -6.90
#